data_cec4d3620f0cbe637ab9fb03d279af9f
#
_entry.id   cec4d3620f0cbe637ab9fb03d279af9f
#
_cell.length_a   1.000
_cell.length_b   1.000
_cell.length_c   1.000
_cell.angle_alpha   90.00
_cell.angle_beta   90.00
_cell.angle_gamma   90.00
#
_symmetry.space_group_name_H-M   'P 1'
#
loop_
_entity.id
_entity.type
_entity.pdbx_description
1 polymer ?
#
loop_
_entity_poly.entity_id
_entity_poly.type
_entity_poly.pdbx_seq_one_letter_code
_entity_poly.pdbx_strand_id
1 'polypeptide(L)'
;MVGTETAEYLVEKGCKVSVIEMMDKIANGESSTILPIIMADFAKNDVKQYVNTKVNSIENDGKQILATDTKEEKDITIDCDMVVMAVGSKKNVLDVEGVTAPVFYAGDCSGERTASIAEAIRTGYKVANEI
;
A
#
# COMPACT_ATOMS: atom_id res chain seq x y z
N MET A 1 0.55 2.14 -4.64
CA MET A 1 -0.55 2.95 -5.21
C MET A 1 -1.18 3.82 -4.14
N VAL A 2 -2.04 3.32 -3.22
CA VAL A 2 -2.73 4.17 -2.22
C VAL A 2 -1.79 5.14 -1.48
N GLY A 3 -0.65 4.67 -0.99
CA GLY A 3 0.32 5.55 -0.31
C GLY A 3 0.90 6.63 -1.22
N THR A 4 1.11 6.33 -2.48
CA THR A 4 1.64 7.27 -3.47
C THR A 4 0.62 8.35 -3.80
N GLU A 5 -0.64 7.99 -4.06
CA GLU A 5 -1.75 8.93 -4.31
C GLU A 5 -2.02 9.81 -3.09
N THR A 6 -1.93 9.23 -1.88
CA THR A 6 -2.04 10.01 -0.64
C THR A 6 -0.87 10.99 -0.49
N ALA A 7 0.35 10.59 -0.87
CA ALA A 7 1.52 11.46 -0.84
C ALA A 7 1.36 12.65 -1.80
N GLU A 8 0.88 12.43 -3.04
CA GLU A 8 0.56 13.51 -3.99
C GLU A 8 -0.45 14.50 -3.39
N TYR A 9 -1.56 13.97 -2.85
CA TYR A 9 -2.58 14.82 -2.23
C TYR A 9 -2.01 15.67 -1.08
N LEU A 10 -1.16 15.11 -0.23
CA LEU A 10 -0.55 15.83 0.89
C LEU A 10 0.44 16.88 0.40
N VAL A 11 1.20 16.61 -0.65
CA VAL A 11 2.09 17.57 -1.31
C VAL A 11 1.29 18.75 -1.85
N GLU A 12 0.17 18.52 -2.53
CA GLU A 12 -0.73 19.57 -3.00
C GLU A 12 -1.29 20.45 -1.86
N LYS A 13 -1.41 19.89 -0.65
CA LYS A 13 -1.80 20.64 0.55
C LYS A 13 -0.64 21.39 1.23
N GLY A 14 0.54 21.35 0.63
CA GLY A 14 1.73 22.02 1.15
C GLY A 14 2.44 21.28 2.27
N CYS A 15 2.14 19.99 2.46
CA CYS A 15 2.85 19.15 3.43
C CYS A 15 4.23 18.76 2.91
N LYS A 16 5.21 18.68 3.81
CA LYS A 16 6.49 18.05 3.51
C LYS A 16 6.36 16.55 3.68
N VAL A 17 6.48 15.82 2.59
CA VAL A 17 6.19 14.39 2.54
C VAL A 17 7.46 13.55 2.39
N SER A 18 7.47 12.39 3.07
CA SER A 18 8.43 11.31 2.84
C SER A 18 7.68 10.01 2.59
N VAL A 19 8.12 9.23 1.62
CA VAL A 19 7.55 7.92 1.30
C VAL A 19 8.57 6.85 1.69
N ILE A 20 8.14 5.85 2.45
CA ILE A 20 8.96 4.71 2.85
C ILE A 20 8.39 3.46 2.20
N GLU A 21 9.22 2.74 1.47
CA GLU A 21 8.84 1.53 0.74
C GLU A 21 9.87 0.42 0.96
N MET A 22 9.40 -0.76 1.30
CA MET A 22 10.24 -1.94 1.52
C MET A 22 10.83 -2.50 0.20
N MET A 23 10.13 -2.27 -0.91
CA MET A 23 10.59 -2.67 -2.23
C MET A 23 11.64 -1.70 -2.79
N ASP A 24 12.26 -2.10 -3.89
CA ASP A 24 13.30 -1.30 -4.58
C ASP A 24 12.76 -0.05 -5.30
N LYS A 25 11.45 0.09 -5.40
CA LYS A 25 10.76 1.26 -5.99
C LYS A 25 9.40 1.48 -5.37
N ILE A 26 9.02 2.74 -5.28
CA ILE A 26 7.67 3.14 -4.89
C ILE A 26 6.69 2.92 -6.05
N ALA A 27 5.41 2.90 -5.74
CA ALA A 27 4.32 2.74 -6.71
C ALA A 27 4.47 1.51 -7.61
N ASN A 28 5.02 0.41 -7.09
CA ASN A 28 5.19 -0.83 -7.83
C ASN A 28 3.81 -1.34 -8.30
N GLY A 29 3.67 -1.53 -9.60
CA GLY A 29 2.41 -1.92 -10.26
C GLY A 29 1.59 -0.75 -10.80
N GLU A 30 2.08 0.50 -10.69
CA GLU A 30 1.47 1.65 -11.35
C GLU A 30 1.70 1.61 -12.87
N SER A 31 0.80 2.24 -13.61
CA SER A 31 0.89 2.36 -15.06
C SER A 31 2.18 3.06 -15.49
N SER A 32 2.82 2.56 -16.53
CA SER A 32 4.01 3.18 -17.14
C SER A 32 3.75 4.59 -17.70
N THR A 33 2.49 4.96 -17.89
CA THR A 33 2.09 6.31 -18.32
C THR A 33 1.88 7.27 -17.16
N ILE A 34 1.47 6.78 -16.00
CA ILE A 34 1.18 7.58 -14.81
C ILE A 34 2.43 7.74 -13.92
N LEU A 35 3.20 6.68 -13.76
CA LEU A 35 4.38 6.69 -12.90
C LEU A 35 5.37 7.84 -13.18
N PRO A 36 5.72 8.17 -14.45
CA PRO A 36 6.62 9.30 -14.72
C PRO A 36 6.05 10.65 -14.25
N ILE A 37 4.72 10.84 -14.30
CA ILE A 37 4.07 12.06 -13.86
C ILE A 37 4.20 12.20 -12.34
N ILE A 38 3.90 11.15 -11.60
CA ILE A 38 4.06 11.10 -10.14
C ILE A 38 5.51 11.37 -9.74
N MET A 39 6.47 10.72 -10.42
CA MET A 39 7.89 10.91 -10.12
C MET A 39 8.36 12.34 -10.38
N ALA A 40 7.88 12.98 -11.46
CA ALA A 40 8.18 14.36 -11.76
C ALA A 40 7.59 15.32 -10.72
N ASP A 41 6.37 15.05 -10.24
CA ASP A 41 5.75 15.84 -9.18
C ASP A 41 6.48 15.67 -7.84
N PHE A 42 6.85 14.46 -7.49
CA PHE A 42 7.64 14.20 -6.29
C PHE A 42 9.01 14.88 -6.33
N ALA A 43 9.68 14.84 -7.48
CA ALA A 43 10.96 15.54 -7.66
C ALA A 43 10.82 17.06 -7.54
N LYS A 44 9.76 17.63 -8.11
CA LYS A 44 9.46 19.07 -8.05
C LYS A 44 9.20 19.56 -6.62
N ASN A 45 8.61 18.70 -5.79
CA ASN A 45 8.19 19.02 -4.43
C ASN A 45 9.11 18.45 -3.35
N ASP A 46 10.32 18.03 -3.72
CA ASP A 46 11.33 17.48 -2.80
C ASP A 46 10.83 16.33 -1.90
N VAL A 47 9.93 15.49 -2.43
CA VAL A 47 9.44 14.32 -1.71
C VAL A 47 10.59 13.33 -1.51
N LYS A 48 10.92 13.05 -0.25
CA LYS A 48 11.95 12.08 0.09
C LYS A 48 11.43 10.66 -0.11
N GLN A 49 12.22 9.84 -0.78
CA GLN A 49 11.87 8.44 -1.04
C GLN A 49 12.90 7.53 -0.38
N TYR A 50 12.44 6.74 0.58
CA TYR A 50 13.22 5.71 1.26
C TYR A 50 12.78 4.35 0.71
N VAL A 51 13.44 3.89 -0.35
CA VAL A 51 13.23 2.55 -0.94
C VAL A 51 14.13 1.53 -0.28
N ASN A 52 13.87 0.24 -0.48
CA ASN A 52 14.54 -0.86 0.24
C ASN A 52 14.52 -0.66 1.76
N THR A 53 13.53 0.06 2.29
CA THR A 53 13.49 0.49 3.67
C THR A 53 12.30 -0.13 4.39
N LYS A 54 12.60 -0.98 5.36
CA LYS A 54 11.60 -1.65 6.19
C LYS A 54 11.35 -0.83 7.46
N VAL A 55 10.11 -0.43 7.68
CA VAL A 55 9.69 0.16 8.95
C VAL A 55 9.68 -0.93 10.04
N ASN A 56 10.38 -0.70 11.13
CA ASN A 56 10.44 -1.61 12.29
C ASN A 56 9.41 -1.23 13.34
N SER A 57 9.34 0.06 13.68
CA SER A 57 8.38 0.59 14.65
C SER A 57 8.05 2.05 14.41
N ILE A 58 6.96 2.49 15.02
CA ILE A 58 6.53 3.88 15.08
C ILE A 58 6.55 4.26 16.57
N GLU A 59 7.30 5.27 16.91
CA GLU A 59 7.61 5.67 18.26
C GLU A 59 7.12 7.09 18.55
N ASN A 60 7.22 7.52 19.81
CA ASN A 60 6.93 8.88 20.24
C ASN A 60 5.53 9.37 19.80
N ASP A 61 4.50 8.57 20.05
CA ASP A 61 3.11 8.87 19.69
C ASP A 61 2.92 9.18 18.19
N GLY A 62 3.63 8.43 17.33
CA GLY A 62 3.54 8.58 15.88
C GLY A 62 4.42 9.69 15.29
N LYS A 63 5.37 10.22 16.05
CA LYS A 63 6.25 11.32 15.62
C LYS A 63 7.64 10.88 15.19
N GLN A 64 7.92 9.60 15.30
CA GLN A 64 9.21 9.04 14.92
C GLN A 64 9.03 7.65 14.31
N ILE A 65 9.74 7.38 13.24
CA ILE A 65 9.79 6.08 12.60
C ILE A 65 11.21 5.52 12.73
N LEU A 66 11.30 4.29 13.24
CA LEU A 66 12.52 3.51 13.18
C LEU A 66 12.42 2.53 12.01
N ALA A 67 13.39 2.56 11.14
CA ALA A 67 13.42 1.75 9.93
C ALA A 67 14.83 1.22 9.66
N THR A 68 14.94 0.22 8.81
CA THR A 68 16.23 -0.33 8.35
C THR A 68 16.28 -0.29 6.83
N ASP A 69 17.32 0.32 6.27
CA ASP A 69 17.68 0.11 4.88
C ASP A 69 18.17 -1.33 4.73
N THR A 70 17.39 -2.15 4.02
CA THR A 70 17.67 -3.59 3.88
C THR A 70 18.78 -3.90 2.89
N LYS A 71 19.19 -2.92 2.08
CA LYS A 71 20.28 -3.06 1.11
C LYS A 71 21.63 -2.70 1.72
N GLU A 72 21.66 -1.66 2.56
CA GLU A 72 22.85 -1.19 3.23
C GLU A 72 22.99 -1.75 4.66
N GLU A 73 21.97 -2.48 5.14
CA GLU A 73 21.86 -3.01 6.51
C GLU A 73 22.05 -1.92 7.58
N LYS A 74 21.48 -0.74 7.31
CA LYS A 74 21.65 0.46 8.13
C LYS A 74 20.33 0.89 8.76
N ASP A 75 20.38 1.16 10.05
CA ASP A 75 19.24 1.73 10.77
C ASP A 75 19.06 3.22 10.45
N ILE A 76 17.80 3.60 10.25
CA ILE A 76 17.36 4.94 9.90
C ILE A 76 16.31 5.39 10.90
N THR A 77 16.44 6.62 11.36
CA THR A 77 15.42 7.28 12.19
C THR A 77 14.86 8.46 11.40
N ILE A 78 13.55 8.55 11.31
CA ILE A 78 12.83 9.60 10.58
C ILE A 78 11.86 10.27 11.54
N ASP A 79 12.08 11.55 11.81
CA ASP A 79 11.14 12.37 12.59
C ASP A 79 10.02 12.86 11.67
N CYS A 80 8.78 12.90 12.19
CA CYS A 80 7.60 13.31 11.46
C CYS A 80 6.54 13.86 12.41
N ASP A 81 5.57 14.59 11.88
CA ASP A 81 4.41 15.08 12.64
C ASP A 81 3.25 14.08 12.58
N MET A 82 3.18 13.30 11.51
CA MET A 82 2.12 12.33 11.23
C MET A 82 2.64 11.17 10.40
N VAL A 83 2.14 9.99 10.68
CA VAL A 83 2.36 8.78 9.88
C VAL A 83 1.07 8.34 9.22
N VAL A 84 1.11 8.14 7.90
CA VAL A 84 0.02 7.53 7.14
C VAL A 84 0.42 6.11 6.77
N MET A 85 -0.34 5.14 7.23
CA MET A 85 -0.09 3.73 6.95
C MET A 85 -0.80 3.28 5.67
N ALA A 86 -0.03 2.90 4.66
CA ALA A 86 -0.51 2.39 3.37
C ALA A 86 0.12 1.02 3.05
N VAL A 87 0.10 0.12 4.03
CA VAL A 87 0.80 -1.18 4.02
C VAL A 87 0.01 -2.31 3.35
N GLY A 88 -0.98 -1.96 2.54
CA GLY A 88 -1.82 -2.91 1.81
C GLY A 88 -3.04 -3.38 2.60
N SER A 89 -3.72 -4.37 2.04
CA SER A 89 -4.96 -4.93 2.60
C SER A 89 -4.82 -6.43 2.78
N LYS A 90 -5.51 -6.97 3.76
CA LYS A 90 -5.65 -8.41 3.96
C LYS A 90 -7.10 -8.81 3.70
N LYS A 91 -7.30 -10.00 3.13
CA LYS A 91 -8.66 -10.54 2.99
C LYS A 91 -9.32 -10.70 4.37
N ASN A 92 -10.58 -10.33 4.46
CA ASN A 92 -11.43 -10.57 5.61
C ASN A 92 -12.51 -11.57 5.19
N VAL A 93 -12.40 -12.80 5.67
CA VAL A 93 -13.33 -13.89 5.35
C VAL A 93 -14.31 -14.01 6.51
N LEU A 94 -15.60 -14.00 6.20
CA LEU A 94 -16.64 -14.24 7.20
C LEU A 94 -16.55 -15.68 7.71
N ASP A 95 -16.79 -15.84 8.99
CA ASP A 95 -17.00 -17.16 9.58
C ASP A 95 -18.32 -17.72 9.06
N VAL A 96 -18.26 -18.92 8.51
CA VAL A 96 -19.39 -19.65 7.94
C VAL A 96 -19.64 -20.98 8.67
N GLU A 97 -19.12 -21.10 9.90
CA GLU A 97 -19.36 -22.27 10.73
C GLU A 97 -20.88 -22.48 10.94
N GLY A 98 -21.33 -23.70 10.74
CA GLY A 98 -22.76 -24.06 10.83
C GLY A 98 -23.58 -23.80 9.57
N VAL A 99 -23.03 -23.21 8.52
CA VAL A 99 -23.71 -23.09 7.22
C VAL A 99 -23.67 -24.44 6.52
N THR A 100 -24.86 -24.98 6.18
CA THR A 100 -24.99 -26.28 5.50
C THR A 100 -25.11 -26.15 3.97
N ALA A 101 -25.40 -24.97 3.47
CA ALA A 101 -25.44 -24.67 2.04
C ALA A 101 -24.02 -24.54 1.46
N PRO A 102 -23.82 -24.80 0.16
CA PRO A 102 -22.55 -24.50 -0.51
C PRO A 102 -22.19 -23.03 -0.35
N VAL A 103 -20.95 -22.75 0.03
CA VAL A 103 -20.41 -21.40 0.23
C VAL A 103 -19.37 -21.12 -0.84
N PHE A 104 -19.53 -20.00 -1.51
CA PHE A 104 -18.62 -19.53 -2.54
C PHE A 104 -18.05 -18.16 -2.14
N TYR A 105 -16.79 -17.93 -2.45
CA TYR A 105 -16.11 -16.68 -2.17
C TYR A 105 -15.77 -15.94 -3.45
N ALA A 106 -16.12 -14.66 -3.52
CA ALA A 106 -15.81 -13.78 -4.64
C ALA A 106 -15.26 -12.43 -4.13
N GLY A 107 -14.55 -11.72 -4.97
CA GLY A 107 -13.94 -10.43 -4.60
C GLY A 107 -12.81 -10.58 -3.60
N ASP A 108 -12.65 -9.60 -2.73
CA ASP A 108 -11.53 -9.51 -1.79
C ASP A 108 -11.45 -10.64 -0.78
N CYS A 109 -12.54 -11.34 -0.51
CA CYS A 109 -12.55 -12.48 0.40
C CYS A 109 -12.07 -13.80 -0.22
N SER A 110 -12.05 -13.91 -1.56
CA SER A 110 -11.68 -15.15 -2.26
C SER A 110 -10.30 -15.11 -2.88
N GLY A 111 -9.82 -13.91 -3.25
CA GLY A 111 -8.71 -13.73 -4.15
C GLY A 111 -7.34 -13.81 -3.48
N GLU A 112 -6.34 -14.00 -4.31
CA GLU A 112 -4.93 -13.82 -3.95
C GLU A 112 -4.56 -12.32 -3.87
N ARG A 113 -5.33 -11.47 -4.58
CA ARG A 113 -5.19 -10.01 -4.57
C ARG A 113 -6.43 -9.37 -3.96
N THR A 114 -6.22 -8.49 -3.00
CA THR A 114 -7.25 -7.64 -2.42
C THR A 114 -7.24 -6.25 -3.05
N ALA A 115 -8.35 -5.50 -2.89
CA ALA A 115 -8.53 -4.14 -3.40
C ALA A 115 -8.34 -4.01 -4.94
N SER A 116 -8.79 -5.00 -5.69
CA SER A 116 -8.73 -5.02 -7.15
C SER A 116 -10.12 -5.22 -7.77
N ILE A 117 -10.63 -4.20 -8.47
CA ILE A 117 -11.91 -4.27 -9.18
C ILE A 117 -11.90 -5.39 -10.23
N ALA A 118 -10.80 -5.51 -10.97
CA ALA A 118 -10.66 -6.55 -11.99
C ALA A 118 -10.72 -7.97 -11.38
N GLU A 119 -10.09 -8.17 -10.23
CA GLU A 119 -10.13 -9.45 -9.52
C GLU A 119 -11.52 -9.75 -8.94
N ALA A 120 -12.20 -8.73 -8.43
CA ALA A 120 -13.57 -8.89 -7.94
C ALA A 120 -14.53 -9.33 -9.07
N ILE A 121 -14.42 -8.71 -10.24
CA ILE A 121 -15.21 -9.09 -11.42
C ILE A 121 -14.86 -10.51 -11.88
N ARG A 122 -13.56 -10.83 -11.99
CA ARG A 122 -13.09 -12.13 -12.44
C ARG A 122 -13.57 -13.27 -11.53
N THR A 123 -13.42 -13.10 -10.23
CA THR A 123 -13.83 -14.11 -9.25
C THR A 123 -15.33 -14.25 -9.15
N GLY A 124 -16.08 -13.13 -9.22
CA GLY A 124 -17.54 -13.16 -9.28
C GLY A 124 -18.06 -13.89 -10.52
N TYR A 125 -17.48 -13.62 -11.68
CA TYR A 125 -17.82 -14.33 -12.92
C TYR A 125 -17.54 -15.84 -12.81
N LYS A 126 -16.37 -16.22 -12.27
CA LYS A 126 -15.99 -17.62 -12.08
C LYS A 126 -17.02 -18.35 -11.20
N VAL A 127 -17.31 -17.80 -10.02
CA VAL A 127 -18.28 -18.37 -9.08
C VAL A 127 -19.67 -18.50 -9.72
N ALA A 128 -20.13 -17.47 -10.43
CA ALA A 128 -21.45 -17.51 -11.09
C ALA A 128 -21.57 -18.58 -12.18
N ASN A 129 -20.47 -19.07 -12.73
CA ASN A 129 -20.47 -20.17 -13.70
C ASN A 129 -20.23 -21.56 -13.05
N GLU A 130 -19.96 -21.63 -11.76
CA GLU A 130 -19.79 -22.85 -11.00
C GLU A 130 -21.06 -23.26 -10.23
N ILE A 131 -22.01 -22.35 -10.10
CA ILE A 131 -23.34 -22.59 -9.52
C ILE A 131 -24.31 -23.05 -10.60
#